data_c454ee3fe7e4bbb0184e94dbd09fd006
#
_entry.id   c454ee3fe7e4bbb0184e94dbd09fd006
#
_cell.length_a   1.000
_cell.length_b   1.000
_cell.length_c   1.000
_cell.angle_alpha   90.00
_cell.angle_beta   90.00
_cell.angle_gamma   90.00
#
_symmetry.space_group_name_H-M   'P 1'
#
loop_
_entity.id
_entity.type
_entity.pdbx_description
1 polymer ?
#
loop_
_entity_poly.entity_id
_entity_poly.type
_entity_poly.pdbx_seq_one_letter_code
_entity_poly.pdbx_strand_id
1 'polypeptide(L)'
;MRIVWRTTPGTAKLFLSGLLSLTLLVTAAAHSEEWLYTVRPGDNLWTVSTDYLIRTDYWPRLQALNGVADPARLPPGMKLRIPVPWLKRLPAKARVLSAQGQVNAAIAATGQTVPVNAGLLLQTGDTLLTGSDSTASLEFRDGSRVLLQADSELRMDVLSAYGPTRLADTRIRLQQGRVESQITSRTGAGPRYEISTPAATSAVRGTRYRIGMDPASATARTEVLEGAVAFRGGQTTRTVNRGFGTLAETGRAPLPPSLLLPPPKLAESPPVVMRLPVQLGFFPLKGAVAYRAQIVPADPFKALLLDTVLPALESENRGAVEVLTLLLSPVGSALPEGDYVARIRGIDDRGLEGRDAQYRFRFHALPGQDPEEDESRYIYK
;
A
#
# COMPACT_ATOMS: atom_id res chain seq x y z
N MET A 1 69.93 -40.74 -2.11
CA MET A 1 69.05 -41.78 -1.55
C MET A 1 67.76 -41.72 -2.38
N ARG A 2 67.64 -42.63 -3.35
CA ARG A 2 66.50 -42.70 -4.28
C ARG A 2 65.53 -43.76 -3.76
N ILE A 3 64.26 -43.36 -3.52
CA ILE A 3 63.18 -44.28 -3.20
C ILE A 3 62.35 -44.49 -4.44
N VAL A 4 62.31 -45.76 -4.90
CA VAL A 4 61.55 -46.23 -6.06
C VAL A 4 60.24 -46.81 -5.56
N TRP A 5 59.09 -46.34 -6.05
CA TRP A 5 57.79 -46.94 -5.80
C TRP A 5 57.41 -47.86 -6.94
N ARG A 6 57.18 -49.16 -6.62
CA ARG A 6 56.64 -50.15 -7.53
C ARG A 6 55.13 -50.09 -7.53
N THR A 7 54.53 -49.99 -8.69
CA THR A 7 53.09 -50.12 -8.92
C THR A 7 52.79 -51.61 -9.27
N THR A 8 51.83 -52.22 -8.55
CA THR A 8 51.18 -53.43 -8.91
C THR A 8 49.80 -53.18 -9.52
N PRO A 9 49.40 -53.85 -10.61
CA PRO A 9 48.08 -53.64 -11.22
C PRO A 9 47.03 -54.51 -10.50
N GLY A 10 46.08 -53.82 -9.84
CA GLY A 10 44.89 -54.44 -9.29
C GLY A 10 43.69 -54.24 -10.24
N THR A 11 43.15 -55.40 -10.65
CA THR A 11 41.95 -55.51 -11.49
C THR A 11 40.72 -54.91 -10.76
N ALA A 12 40.25 -53.78 -11.21
CA ALA A 12 39.00 -53.20 -10.74
C ALA A 12 37.82 -53.80 -11.55
N LYS A 13 36.96 -54.55 -10.87
CA LYS A 13 35.68 -54.99 -11.37
C LYS A 13 34.72 -53.77 -11.31
N LEU A 14 34.28 -53.28 -12.48
CA LEU A 14 33.22 -52.32 -12.60
C LEU A 14 31.89 -52.96 -12.18
N PHE A 15 31.35 -52.55 -11.01
CA PHE A 15 29.95 -52.72 -10.67
C PHE A 15 29.17 -51.50 -11.18
N LEU A 16 28.45 -51.72 -12.27
CA LEU A 16 27.52 -50.74 -12.84
C LEU A 16 26.21 -50.80 -12.02
N SER A 17 26.13 -50.04 -10.92
CA SER A 17 24.90 -49.84 -10.16
C SER A 17 24.10 -48.71 -10.81
N GLY A 18 23.14 -49.09 -11.66
CA GLY A 18 22.16 -48.14 -12.21
C GLY A 18 21.26 -47.60 -11.11
N LEU A 19 21.53 -46.37 -10.64
CA LEU A 19 20.62 -45.61 -9.78
C LEU A 19 19.57 -44.97 -10.67
N LEU A 20 18.42 -45.63 -10.82
CA LEU A 20 17.24 -45.06 -11.49
C LEU A 20 16.64 -43.98 -10.57
N SER A 21 17.09 -42.72 -10.72
CA SER A 21 16.51 -41.56 -10.02
C SER A 21 15.13 -41.28 -10.59
N LEU A 22 14.09 -41.81 -9.94
CA LEU A 22 12.70 -41.47 -10.21
C LEU A 22 12.44 -40.05 -9.66
N THR A 23 12.67 -39.02 -10.49
CA THR A 23 12.25 -37.66 -10.19
C THR A 23 10.73 -37.61 -10.21
N LEU A 24 10.10 -37.67 -9.01
CA LEU A 24 8.70 -37.27 -8.84
C LEU A 24 8.59 -35.81 -9.21
N LEU A 25 8.13 -35.49 -10.42
CA LEU A 25 7.59 -34.20 -10.76
C LEU A 25 6.29 -34.00 -9.93
N VAL A 26 6.42 -33.41 -8.74
CA VAL A 26 5.28 -32.87 -8.03
C VAL A 26 4.85 -31.65 -8.82
N THR A 27 3.93 -31.84 -9.76
CA THR A 27 3.18 -30.74 -10.38
C THR A 27 2.38 -30.11 -9.25
N ALA A 28 2.89 -29.01 -8.68
CA ALA A 28 2.10 -28.13 -7.83
C ALA A 28 0.92 -27.66 -8.69
N ALA A 29 -0.23 -28.28 -8.50
CA ALA A 29 -1.47 -27.79 -9.08
C ALA A 29 -1.63 -26.36 -8.59
N ALA A 30 -1.47 -25.38 -9.49
CA ALA A 30 -1.75 -24.01 -9.21
C ALA A 30 -3.24 -23.92 -8.85
N HIS A 31 -3.54 -23.89 -7.54
CA HIS A 31 -4.89 -23.68 -7.07
C HIS A 31 -5.28 -22.28 -7.55
N SER A 32 -6.09 -22.22 -8.61
CA SER A 32 -6.73 -20.97 -8.99
C SER A 32 -7.64 -20.55 -7.83
N GLU A 33 -7.60 -19.26 -7.48
CA GLU A 33 -8.53 -18.73 -6.49
C GLU A 33 -9.96 -19.01 -6.94
N GLU A 34 -10.80 -19.47 -6.00
CA GLU A 34 -12.19 -19.84 -6.26
C GLU A 34 -13.14 -18.92 -5.50
N TRP A 35 -14.20 -18.54 -6.16
CA TRP A 35 -15.34 -17.88 -5.53
C TRP A 35 -16.37 -18.92 -5.12
N LEU A 36 -16.77 -18.92 -3.84
CA LEU A 36 -17.83 -19.75 -3.33
C LEU A 36 -19.17 -19.05 -3.52
N TYR A 37 -19.89 -19.44 -4.59
CA TYR A 37 -21.24 -18.96 -4.84
C TYR A 37 -22.27 -19.74 -4.03
N THR A 38 -23.20 -19.05 -3.37
CA THR A 38 -24.33 -19.69 -2.71
C THR A 38 -25.53 -19.69 -3.65
N VAL A 39 -25.98 -20.87 -4.02
CA VAL A 39 -27.15 -21.09 -4.89
C VAL A 39 -28.40 -20.46 -4.28
N ARG A 40 -29.14 -19.70 -5.09
CA ARG A 40 -30.39 -19.06 -4.73
C ARG A 40 -31.58 -19.89 -5.25
N PRO A 41 -32.79 -19.72 -4.67
CA PRO A 41 -33.99 -20.32 -5.27
C PRO A 41 -34.15 -19.92 -6.73
N GLY A 42 -34.38 -20.92 -7.60
CA GLY A 42 -34.55 -20.71 -9.06
C GLY A 42 -33.25 -20.73 -9.88
N ASP A 43 -32.07 -20.80 -9.26
CA ASP A 43 -30.81 -20.94 -9.97
C ASP A 43 -30.68 -22.32 -10.62
N ASN A 44 -30.02 -22.32 -11.78
CA ASN A 44 -29.50 -23.50 -12.45
C ASN A 44 -28.09 -23.18 -13.00
N LEU A 45 -27.34 -24.19 -13.47
CA LEU A 45 -25.98 -23.95 -13.93
C LEU A 45 -25.91 -23.05 -15.16
N TRP A 46 -26.94 -23.05 -16.00
CA TRP A 46 -27.02 -22.17 -17.15
C TRP A 46 -27.17 -20.71 -16.75
N THR A 47 -28.12 -20.39 -15.85
CA THR A 47 -28.33 -19.02 -15.36
C THR A 47 -27.12 -18.51 -14.61
N VAL A 48 -26.53 -19.33 -13.72
CA VAL A 48 -25.29 -18.97 -13.01
C VAL A 48 -24.16 -18.69 -14.00
N SER A 49 -24.00 -19.51 -15.04
CA SER A 49 -22.96 -19.29 -16.05
C SER A 49 -23.22 -18.04 -16.90
N THR A 50 -24.47 -17.80 -17.29
CA THR A 50 -24.86 -16.61 -18.04
C THR A 50 -24.63 -15.34 -17.22
N ASP A 51 -24.93 -15.34 -15.93
CA ASP A 51 -24.84 -14.14 -15.10
C ASP A 51 -23.40 -13.81 -14.71
N TYR A 52 -22.62 -14.83 -14.37
CA TYR A 52 -21.33 -14.62 -13.71
C TYR A 52 -20.10 -15.01 -14.52
N LEU A 53 -20.21 -15.94 -15.49
CA LEU A 53 -19.04 -16.44 -16.22
C LEU A 53 -18.78 -15.68 -17.51
N ILE A 54 -17.50 -15.63 -17.94
CA ILE A 54 -17.10 -15.01 -19.21
C ILE A 54 -17.72 -15.70 -20.43
N ARG A 55 -18.11 -16.97 -20.27
CA ARG A 55 -18.74 -17.80 -21.30
C ARG A 55 -19.85 -18.63 -20.67
N THR A 56 -21.03 -18.57 -21.26
CA THR A 56 -22.18 -19.35 -20.81
C THR A 56 -21.93 -20.86 -20.98
N ASP A 57 -21.19 -21.25 -22.04
CA ASP A 57 -20.84 -22.65 -22.32
C ASP A 57 -19.82 -23.26 -21.32
N TYR A 58 -19.45 -22.55 -20.25
CA TYR A 58 -18.67 -23.11 -19.15
C TYR A 58 -19.52 -23.91 -18.16
N TRP A 59 -20.87 -23.92 -18.27
CA TRP A 59 -21.72 -24.66 -17.35
C TRP A 59 -21.39 -26.17 -17.23
N PRO A 60 -20.99 -26.95 -18.29
CA PRO A 60 -20.61 -28.33 -18.12
C PRO A 60 -19.31 -28.49 -17.31
N ARG A 61 -18.36 -27.55 -17.47
CA ARG A 61 -17.13 -27.54 -16.67
C ARG A 61 -17.43 -27.21 -15.21
N LEU A 62 -18.38 -26.28 -14.97
CA LEU A 62 -18.83 -25.93 -13.64
C LEU A 62 -19.54 -27.10 -12.96
N GLN A 63 -20.34 -27.87 -13.74
CA GLN A 63 -20.98 -29.12 -13.31
C GLN A 63 -19.95 -30.13 -12.86
N ALA A 64 -18.98 -30.45 -13.70
CA ALA A 64 -17.92 -31.42 -13.41
C ALA A 64 -17.09 -31.01 -12.20
N LEU A 65 -16.69 -29.74 -12.09
CA LEU A 65 -15.89 -29.21 -10.96
C LEU A 65 -16.59 -29.38 -9.62
N ASN A 66 -17.94 -29.26 -9.60
CA ASN A 66 -18.74 -29.29 -8.39
C ASN A 66 -19.48 -30.61 -8.16
N GLY A 67 -19.36 -31.59 -9.05
CA GLY A 67 -20.06 -32.86 -8.93
C GLY A 67 -21.60 -32.71 -8.94
N VAL A 68 -22.13 -31.73 -9.69
CA VAL A 68 -23.56 -31.45 -9.74
C VAL A 68 -24.27 -32.53 -10.57
N ALA A 69 -25.21 -33.27 -9.92
CA ALA A 69 -25.94 -34.36 -10.58
C ALA A 69 -26.94 -33.82 -11.63
N ASP A 70 -27.76 -32.86 -11.27
CA ASP A 70 -28.75 -32.23 -12.16
C ASP A 70 -28.42 -30.74 -12.37
N PRO A 71 -27.91 -30.35 -13.56
CA PRO A 71 -27.56 -28.98 -13.86
C PRO A 71 -28.75 -28.02 -13.94
N ALA A 72 -29.97 -28.55 -14.13
CA ALA A 72 -31.19 -27.77 -14.22
C ALA A 72 -31.78 -27.45 -12.83
N ARG A 73 -31.42 -28.21 -11.80
CA ARG A 73 -31.98 -28.10 -10.45
C ARG A 73 -30.88 -28.06 -9.41
N LEU A 74 -30.53 -26.87 -8.98
CA LEU A 74 -29.56 -26.67 -7.91
C LEU A 74 -30.30 -26.50 -6.57
N PRO A 75 -29.92 -27.27 -5.53
CA PRO A 75 -30.51 -27.06 -4.20
C PRO A 75 -30.18 -25.67 -3.67
N PRO A 76 -31.15 -24.85 -3.26
CA PRO A 76 -30.89 -23.58 -2.60
C PRO A 76 -29.97 -23.75 -1.40
N GLY A 77 -28.99 -22.85 -1.27
CA GLY A 77 -27.98 -22.92 -0.21
C GLY A 77 -26.74 -23.77 -0.55
N MET A 78 -26.77 -24.56 -1.62
CA MET A 78 -25.58 -25.28 -2.12
C MET A 78 -24.44 -24.29 -2.40
N LYS A 79 -23.19 -24.68 -2.12
CA LYS A 79 -22.00 -23.91 -2.44
C LYS A 79 -21.39 -24.41 -3.74
N LEU A 80 -21.32 -23.56 -4.75
CA LEU A 80 -20.60 -23.81 -5.97
C LEU A 80 -19.23 -23.16 -5.92
N ARG A 81 -18.18 -23.93 -6.21
CA ARG A 81 -16.81 -23.46 -6.40
C ARG A 81 -16.70 -22.94 -7.83
N ILE A 82 -16.38 -21.69 -7.99
CA ILE A 82 -16.22 -21.05 -9.32
C ILE A 82 -14.82 -20.48 -9.40
N PRO A 83 -13.94 -20.97 -10.30
CA PRO A 83 -12.63 -20.39 -10.52
C PRO A 83 -12.72 -18.91 -10.89
N VAL A 84 -11.99 -18.05 -10.18
CA VAL A 84 -12.00 -16.60 -10.44
C VAL A 84 -11.69 -16.22 -11.90
N PRO A 85 -10.75 -16.92 -12.60
CA PRO A 85 -10.51 -16.65 -14.02
C PRO A 85 -11.70 -16.89 -14.94
N TRP A 86 -12.73 -17.63 -14.48
CA TRP A 86 -13.96 -17.86 -15.26
C TRP A 86 -14.99 -16.76 -15.09
N LEU A 87 -14.83 -15.90 -14.07
CA LEU A 87 -15.77 -14.82 -13.77
C LEU A 87 -15.64 -13.68 -14.78
N LYS A 88 -16.78 -13.07 -15.13
CA LYS A 88 -16.81 -11.82 -15.90
C LYS A 88 -16.03 -10.74 -15.16
N ARG A 89 -15.26 -9.98 -15.91
CA ARG A 89 -14.62 -8.76 -15.42
C ARG A 89 -15.54 -7.59 -15.69
N LEU A 90 -15.91 -6.88 -14.63
CA LEU A 90 -16.79 -5.72 -14.70
C LEU A 90 -15.98 -4.47 -14.32
N PRO A 91 -16.26 -3.30 -14.93
CA PRO A 91 -15.68 -2.05 -14.49
C PRO A 91 -15.93 -1.84 -12.98
N ALA A 92 -14.92 -1.43 -12.26
CA ALA A 92 -15.01 -1.02 -10.86
C ALA A 92 -14.73 0.48 -10.76
N LYS A 93 -15.05 1.05 -9.59
CA LYS A 93 -14.82 2.45 -9.29
C LYS A 93 -14.02 2.56 -7.99
N ALA A 94 -13.18 3.58 -7.91
CA ALA A 94 -12.58 4.02 -6.65
C ALA A 94 -13.43 5.14 -6.08
N ARG A 95 -13.72 5.07 -4.77
CA ARG A 95 -14.49 6.10 -4.07
C ARG A 95 -13.54 7.03 -3.34
N VAL A 96 -13.69 8.32 -3.51
CA VAL A 96 -13.03 9.32 -2.66
C VAL A 96 -13.67 9.28 -1.28
N LEU A 97 -12.86 8.99 -0.25
CA LEU A 97 -13.30 9.01 1.15
C LEU A 97 -13.19 10.41 1.73
N SER A 98 -12.12 11.13 1.39
CA SER A 98 -11.88 12.51 1.80
C SER A 98 -11.01 13.24 0.79
N ALA A 99 -11.16 14.56 0.76
CA ALA A 99 -10.30 15.48 0.04
C ALA A 99 -10.12 16.74 0.90
N GLN A 100 -8.89 17.21 1.04
CA GLN A 100 -8.55 18.41 1.80
C GLN A 100 -7.61 19.29 0.98
N GLY A 101 -7.80 20.61 1.07
CA GLY A 101 -7.06 21.57 0.27
C GLY A 101 -7.52 21.57 -1.20
N GLN A 102 -6.61 21.84 -2.12
CA GLN A 102 -6.87 21.86 -3.55
C GLN A 102 -6.71 20.46 -4.14
N VAL A 103 -7.81 19.76 -4.33
CA VAL A 103 -7.84 18.44 -4.94
C VAL A 103 -8.72 18.47 -6.17
N ASN A 104 -8.19 18.03 -7.30
CA ASN A 104 -8.89 18.01 -8.57
C ASN A 104 -8.84 16.60 -9.20
N ALA A 105 -9.83 16.29 -10.03
CA ALA A 105 -9.86 15.08 -10.82
C ALA A 105 -10.00 15.42 -12.31
N ALA A 106 -9.08 14.94 -13.13
CA ALA A 106 -9.20 14.96 -14.57
C ALA A 106 -10.01 13.72 -15.00
N ILE A 107 -11.21 13.95 -15.50
CA ILE A 107 -12.17 12.90 -15.86
C ILE A 107 -11.93 12.50 -17.31
N ALA A 108 -11.46 11.29 -17.56
CA ALA A 108 -11.08 10.82 -18.89
C ALA A 108 -12.26 10.79 -19.86
N ALA A 109 -13.46 10.46 -19.40
CA ALA A 109 -14.65 10.36 -20.24
C ALA A 109 -15.11 11.70 -20.83
N THR A 110 -14.85 12.82 -20.15
CA THR A 110 -15.29 14.16 -20.55
C THR A 110 -14.15 15.10 -20.94
N GLY A 111 -12.91 14.75 -20.56
CA GLY A 111 -11.75 15.62 -20.69
C GLY A 111 -11.74 16.82 -19.73
N GLN A 112 -12.68 16.87 -18.80
CA GLN A 112 -12.82 17.98 -17.87
C GLN A 112 -12.05 17.73 -16.57
N THR A 113 -11.56 18.80 -15.97
CA THR A 113 -11.04 18.80 -14.61
C THR A 113 -12.07 19.35 -13.65
N VAL A 114 -12.40 18.61 -12.61
CA VAL A 114 -13.42 18.96 -11.63
C VAL A 114 -12.83 18.97 -10.21
N PRO A 115 -13.31 19.85 -9.31
CA PRO A 115 -12.94 19.79 -7.90
C PRO A 115 -13.45 18.49 -7.26
N VAL A 116 -12.68 17.95 -6.35
CA VAL A 116 -12.95 16.67 -5.70
C VAL A 116 -13.56 16.87 -4.33
N ASN A 117 -14.68 16.16 -4.10
CA ASN A 117 -15.31 16.06 -2.79
C ASN A 117 -15.43 14.58 -2.39
N ALA A 118 -15.65 14.35 -1.09
CA ALA A 118 -15.95 13.00 -0.58
C ALA A 118 -17.18 12.42 -1.31
N GLY A 119 -17.11 11.12 -1.64
CA GLY A 119 -18.15 10.41 -2.38
C GLY A 119 -17.97 10.40 -3.89
N LEU A 120 -17.09 11.23 -4.49
CA LEU A 120 -16.79 11.17 -5.93
C LEU A 120 -16.30 9.77 -6.29
N LEU A 121 -16.77 9.27 -7.44
CA LEU A 121 -16.42 7.95 -7.96
C LEU A 121 -15.51 8.10 -9.19
N LEU A 122 -14.25 7.68 -9.05
CA LEU A 122 -13.27 7.66 -10.13
C LEU A 122 -13.32 6.33 -10.87
N GLN A 123 -13.07 6.39 -12.18
CA GLN A 123 -13.08 5.25 -13.09
C GLN A 123 -11.69 5.05 -13.74
N THR A 124 -11.55 3.95 -14.45
CA THR A 124 -10.35 3.73 -15.30
C THR A 124 -10.16 4.89 -16.26
N GLY A 125 -8.95 5.43 -16.31
CA GLY A 125 -8.55 6.58 -17.12
C GLY A 125 -8.51 7.90 -16.35
N ASP A 126 -9.30 8.04 -15.27
CA ASP A 126 -9.32 9.26 -14.46
C ASP A 126 -7.99 9.47 -13.73
N THR A 127 -7.65 10.73 -13.48
CA THR A 127 -6.44 11.12 -12.74
C THR A 127 -6.83 12.02 -11.58
N LEU A 128 -6.32 11.69 -10.38
CA LEU A 128 -6.49 12.50 -9.17
C LEU A 128 -5.23 13.33 -8.93
N LEU A 129 -5.41 14.60 -8.66
CA LEU A 129 -4.35 15.60 -8.47
C LEU A 129 -4.52 16.28 -7.12
N THR A 130 -3.45 16.34 -6.34
CA THR A 130 -3.38 17.12 -5.10
C THR A 130 -2.38 18.25 -5.28
N GLY A 131 -2.76 19.45 -4.83
CA GLY A 131 -1.85 20.59 -4.75
C GLY A 131 -0.95 20.55 -3.51
N SER A 132 -0.20 21.62 -3.26
CA SER A 132 0.54 21.82 -2.01
C SER A 132 -0.42 21.78 -0.83
N ASP A 133 0.03 21.25 0.31
CA ASP A 133 -0.76 21.12 1.55
C ASP A 133 -2.13 20.44 1.38
N SER A 134 -2.26 19.63 0.32
CA SER A 134 -3.52 18.99 -0.05
C SER A 134 -3.41 17.47 0.02
N THR A 135 -4.50 16.80 0.37
CA THR A 135 -4.52 15.35 0.51
C THR A 135 -5.85 14.77 0.06
N ALA A 136 -5.81 13.52 -0.41
CA ALA A 136 -7.03 12.78 -0.72
C ALA A 136 -6.90 11.32 -0.33
N SER A 137 -7.99 10.72 0.08
CA SER A 137 -8.02 9.28 0.32
C SER A 137 -9.06 8.58 -0.54
N LEU A 138 -8.71 7.38 -0.99
CA LEU A 138 -9.52 6.55 -1.86
C LEU A 138 -9.76 5.18 -1.21
N GLU A 139 -10.93 4.62 -1.50
CA GLU A 139 -11.26 3.22 -1.24
C GLU A 139 -11.59 2.52 -2.55
N PHE A 140 -10.95 1.37 -2.76
CA PHE A 140 -11.19 0.52 -3.93
C PHE A 140 -12.25 -0.55 -3.63
N ARG A 141 -12.73 -1.20 -4.70
CA ARG A 141 -13.80 -2.21 -4.63
C ARG A 141 -13.51 -3.34 -3.65
N ASP A 142 -12.25 -3.67 -3.45
CA ASP A 142 -11.79 -4.73 -2.56
C ASP A 142 -11.64 -4.30 -1.10
N GLY A 143 -11.88 -3.04 -0.78
CA GLY A 143 -11.67 -2.44 0.52
C GLY A 143 -10.23 -1.97 0.77
N SER A 144 -9.35 -2.09 -0.22
CA SER A 144 -8.01 -1.47 -0.16
C SER A 144 -8.14 0.05 -0.16
N ARG A 145 -7.27 0.72 0.59
CA ARG A 145 -7.29 2.17 0.75
C ARG A 145 -5.94 2.78 0.43
N VAL A 146 -5.96 3.96 -0.14
CA VAL A 146 -4.77 4.79 -0.36
C VAL A 146 -4.99 6.20 0.16
N LEU A 147 -3.94 6.77 0.71
CA LEU A 147 -3.83 8.17 1.11
C LEU A 147 -2.82 8.84 0.20
N LEU A 148 -3.29 9.73 -0.65
CA LEU A 148 -2.50 10.56 -1.54
C LEU A 148 -2.08 11.82 -0.78
N GLN A 149 -0.77 12.10 -0.75
CA GLN A 149 -0.20 13.25 -0.07
C GLN A 149 -0.11 14.45 -1.02
N ALA A 150 0.43 15.57 -0.53
CA ALA A 150 0.60 16.80 -1.30
C ALA A 150 1.40 16.59 -2.60
N ASP A 151 1.17 17.47 -3.58
CA ASP A 151 1.87 17.55 -4.85
C ASP A 151 1.93 16.24 -5.62
N SER A 152 0.83 15.49 -5.59
CA SER A 152 0.77 14.15 -6.17
C SER A 152 -0.20 14.04 -7.34
N GLU A 153 0.18 13.17 -8.27
CA GLU A 153 -0.62 12.82 -9.45
C GLU A 153 -0.80 11.30 -9.53
N LEU A 154 -2.05 10.84 -9.37
CA LEU A 154 -2.43 9.43 -9.34
C LEU A 154 -3.44 9.11 -10.43
N ARG A 155 -3.05 8.31 -11.43
CA ARG A 155 -3.92 7.86 -12.52
C ARG A 155 -4.48 6.46 -12.24
N MET A 156 -5.75 6.26 -12.56
CA MET A 156 -6.46 4.99 -12.50
C MET A 156 -6.27 4.20 -13.79
N ASP A 157 -5.22 3.36 -13.91
CA ASP A 157 -4.93 2.63 -15.17
C ASP A 157 -5.92 1.48 -15.39
N VAL A 158 -6.23 0.69 -14.35
CA VAL A 158 -7.20 -0.42 -14.42
C VAL A 158 -7.96 -0.49 -13.09
N LEU A 159 -9.27 -0.36 -13.18
CA LEU A 159 -10.20 -0.64 -12.09
C LEU A 159 -11.23 -1.65 -12.56
N SER A 160 -11.12 -2.90 -12.15
CA SER A 160 -12.07 -3.95 -12.49
C SER A 160 -12.30 -4.91 -11.36
N ALA A 161 -13.49 -5.51 -11.31
CA ALA A 161 -13.87 -6.52 -10.34
C ALA A 161 -14.32 -7.80 -11.03
N TYR A 162 -14.18 -8.93 -10.36
CA TYR A 162 -14.60 -10.23 -10.88
C TYR A 162 -16.01 -10.54 -10.39
N GLY A 163 -17.01 -10.38 -11.27
CA GLY A 163 -18.40 -10.57 -10.95
C GLY A 163 -18.85 -9.76 -9.72
N PRO A 164 -19.76 -10.30 -8.89
CA PRO A 164 -20.24 -9.65 -7.67
C PRO A 164 -19.29 -9.79 -6.49
N THR A 165 -18.10 -10.37 -6.70
CA THR A 165 -17.10 -10.59 -5.65
C THR A 165 -16.45 -9.28 -5.20
N ARG A 166 -15.72 -9.34 -4.08
CA ARG A 166 -14.81 -8.27 -3.70
C ARG A 166 -13.43 -8.40 -4.35
N LEU A 167 -13.24 -9.38 -5.25
CA LEU A 167 -11.98 -9.55 -5.97
C LEU A 167 -11.86 -8.48 -7.02
N ALA A 168 -10.81 -7.67 -6.96
CA ALA A 168 -10.57 -6.57 -7.87
C ALA A 168 -9.15 -6.61 -8.44
N ASP A 169 -9.01 -6.32 -9.73
CA ASP A 169 -7.72 -6.00 -10.36
C ASP A 169 -7.62 -4.47 -10.34
N THR A 170 -6.72 -3.97 -9.50
CA THR A 170 -6.49 -2.54 -9.31
C THR A 170 -5.06 -2.22 -9.72
N ARG A 171 -4.92 -1.41 -10.76
CA ARG A 171 -3.64 -0.89 -11.21
C ARG A 171 -3.74 0.62 -11.28
N ILE A 172 -2.89 1.28 -10.55
CA ILE A 172 -2.82 2.73 -10.49
C ILE A 172 -1.39 3.18 -10.79
N ARG A 173 -1.26 4.41 -11.27
CA ARG A 173 0.03 4.98 -11.64
C ARG A 173 0.25 6.27 -10.89
N LEU A 174 1.30 6.29 -10.07
CA LEU A 174 1.79 7.47 -9.40
C LEU A 174 2.84 8.14 -10.30
N GLN A 175 2.48 9.24 -10.94
CA GLN A 175 3.38 9.99 -11.81
C GLN A 175 4.40 10.80 -11.01
N GLN A 176 3.93 11.41 -9.92
CA GLN A 176 4.74 12.13 -8.94
C GLN A 176 4.06 12.14 -7.58
N GLY A 177 4.84 12.50 -6.54
CA GLY A 177 4.34 12.65 -5.19
C GLY A 177 4.41 11.36 -4.37
N ARG A 178 3.47 11.15 -3.45
CA ARG A 178 3.55 10.08 -2.45
C ARG A 178 2.19 9.51 -2.08
N VAL A 179 2.19 8.19 -1.89
CA VAL A 179 1.00 7.42 -1.49
C VAL A 179 1.34 6.51 -0.32
N GLU A 180 0.51 6.52 0.73
CA GLU A 180 0.44 5.47 1.74
C GLU A 180 -0.70 4.53 1.38
N SER A 181 -0.45 3.22 1.38
CA SER A 181 -1.40 2.19 0.95
C SER A 181 -1.63 1.16 2.05
N GLN A 182 -2.90 0.82 2.25
CA GLN A 182 -3.34 -0.31 3.06
C GLN A 182 -4.13 -1.26 2.17
N ILE A 183 -3.48 -2.35 1.79
CA ILE A 183 -4.04 -3.32 0.85
C ILE A 183 -4.63 -4.49 1.60
N THR A 184 -5.87 -4.82 1.28
CA THR A 184 -6.59 -5.94 1.89
C THR A 184 -5.87 -7.25 1.63
N SER A 185 -5.56 -7.98 2.73
CA SER A 185 -4.91 -9.29 2.65
C SER A 185 -5.86 -10.32 2.06
N ARG A 186 -5.32 -11.19 1.19
CA ARG A 186 -6.06 -12.30 0.56
C ARG A 186 -5.19 -13.54 0.43
N THR A 187 -5.80 -14.69 0.57
CA THR A 187 -5.19 -16.00 0.33
C THR A 187 -5.46 -16.46 -1.10
N GLY A 188 -4.51 -17.13 -1.75
CA GLY A 188 -4.67 -17.70 -3.09
C GLY A 188 -3.98 -16.91 -4.21
N ALA A 189 -4.00 -17.41 -5.46
CA ALA A 189 -3.44 -16.78 -6.65
C ALA A 189 -4.46 -15.82 -7.27
N GLY A 190 -4.76 -14.71 -6.59
CA GLY A 190 -5.83 -13.79 -6.99
C GLY A 190 -5.37 -12.54 -7.74
N PRO A 191 -6.34 -11.62 -7.99
CA PRO A 191 -6.13 -10.38 -8.72
C PRO A 191 -5.05 -9.52 -8.09
N ARG A 192 -4.41 -8.69 -8.92
CA ARG A 192 -3.24 -7.89 -8.56
C ARG A 192 -3.66 -6.54 -8.01
N TYR A 193 -2.97 -6.11 -6.96
CA TYR A 193 -2.90 -4.69 -6.62
C TYR A 193 -1.51 -4.19 -7.02
N GLU A 194 -1.46 -3.22 -7.91
CA GLU A 194 -0.21 -2.72 -8.48
C GLU A 194 -0.20 -1.19 -8.47
N ILE A 195 0.89 -0.62 -7.99
CA ILE A 195 1.20 0.80 -8.18
C ILE A 195 2.45 0.88 -9.05
N SER A 196 2.31 1.48 -10.22
CA SER A 196 3.42 1.79 -11.11
C SER A 196 3.84 3.25 -10.95
N THR A 197 5.12 3.51 -11.16
CA THR A 197 5.72 4.83 -11.28
C THR A 197 6.58 4.86 -12.54
N PRO A 198 7.05 6.01 -13.03
CA PRO A 198 8.01 6.08 -14.12
C PRO A 198 9.31 5.28 -13.86
N ALA A 199 9.71 5.08 -12.60
CA ALA A 199 10.95 4.39 -12.26
C ALA A 199 10.78 2.94 -11.84
N ALA A 200 9.61 2.56 -11.25
CA ALA A 200 9.41 1.22 -10.70
C ALA A 200 7.95 0.83 -10.62
N THR A 201 7.71 -0.46 -10.44
CA THR A 201 6.39 -1.04 -10.20
C THR A 201 6.39 -1.82 -8.89
N SER A 202 5.41 -1.55 -8.03
CA SER A 202 5.13 -2.29 -6.79
C SER A 202 3.95 -3.22 -7.01
N ALA A 203 4.15 -4.52 -6.83
CA ALA A 203 3.07 -5.51 -6.79
C ALA A 203 2.94 -6.07 -5.38
N VAL A 204 1.74 -6.06 -4.83
CA VAL A 204 1.50 -6.37 -3.41
C VAL A 204 0.30 -7.27 -3.17
N ARG A 205 0.32 -7.90 -2.00
CA ARG A 205 -0.79 -8.71 -1.51
C ARG A 205 -0.87 -8.59 0.02
N GLY A 206 -1.87 -7.87 0.53
CA GLY A 206 -2.09 -7.72 1.96
C GLY A 206 -0.93 -7.01 2.66
N THR A 207 -0.65 -5.78 2.24
CA THR A 207 0.54 -5.04 2.63
C THR A 207 0.15 -3.63 3.04
N ARG A 208 0.77 -3.11 4.10
CA ARG A 208 0.79 -1.68 4.38
C ARG A 208 2.16 -1.14 4.02
N TYR A 209 2.20 -0.18 3.09
CA TYR A 209 3.46 0.36 2.57
C TYR A 209 3.28 1.77 2.04
N ARG A 210 4.39 2.45 1.85
CA ARG A 210 4.46 3.75 1.19
C ARG A 210 5.20 3.60 -0.13
N ILE A 211 4.79 4.40 -1.11
CA ILE A 211 5.50 4.55 -2.36
C ILE A 211 5.55 6.04 -2.72
N GLY A 212 6.70 6.51 -3.13
CA GLY A 212 6.90 7.87 -3.61
C GLY A 212 7.58 7.87 -4.96
N MET A 213 7.28 8.87 -5.78
CA MET A 213 7.97 9.18 -7.02
C MET A 213 8.40 10.64 -7.00
N ASP A 214 9.68 10.85 -7.05
CA ASP A 214 10.29 12.17 -7.17
C ASP A 214 10.70 12.39 -8.64
N PRO A 215 10.01 13.26 -9.37
CA PRO A 215 10.31 13.50 -10.78
C PRO A 215 11.66 14.22 -10.96
N ALA A 216 12.09 15.05 -9.99
CA ALA A 216 13.34 15.80 -10.09
C ALA A 216 14.57 14.88 -10.06
N SER A 217 14.56 13.85 -9.20
CA SER A 217 15.61 12.84 -9.12
C SER A 217 15.30 11.59 -9.98
N ALA A 218 14.17 11.56 -10.68
CA ALA A 218 13.68 10.39 -11.43
C ALA A 218 13.69 9.09 -10.61
N THR A 219 13.41 9.18 -9.29
CA THR A 219 13.58 8.10 -8.33
C THR A 219 12.26 7.71 -7.69
N ALA A 220 11.94 6.42 -7.74
CA ALA A 220 10.86 5.82 -6.94
C ALA A 220 11.43 5.21 -5.66
N ARG A 221 10.72 5.42 -4.53
CA ARG A 221 11.06 4.86 -3.21
C ARG A 221 9.89 4.04 -2.70
N THR A 222 10.18 2.95 -1.98
CA THR A 222 9.14 2.18 -1.28
C THR A 222 9.60 1.81 0.12
N GLU A 223 8.71 1.94 1.10
CA GLU A 223 8.91 1.54 2.49
C GLU A 223 7.78 0.60 2.93
N VAL A 224 8.14 -0.60 3.42
CA VAL A 224 7.18 -1.63 3.80
C VAL A 224 6.97 -1.64 5.31
N LEU A 225 5.73 -1.33 5.72
CA LEU A 225 5.34 -1.27 7.13
C LEU A 225 4.80 -2.62 7.63
N GLU A 226 4.05 -3.33 6.76
CA GLU A 226 3.48 -4.66 7.01
C GLU A 226 3.48 -5.48 5.73
N GLY A 227 3.70 -6.80 5.83
CA GLY A 227 3.72 -7.70 4.69
C GLY A 227 4.99 -7.62 3.86
N ALA A 228 4.87 -7.74 2.54
CA ALA A 228 5.97 -7.67 1.59
C ALA A 228 5.53 -7.07 0.25
N VAL A 229 6.46 -6.40 -0.43
CA VAL A 229 6.28 -5.77 -1.74
C VAL A 229 7.26 -6.39 -2.73
N ALA A 230 6.76 -6.82 -3.89
CA ALA A 230 7.59 -7.10 -5.05
C ALA A 230 7.84 -5.79 -5.80
N PHE A 231 9.03 -5.24 -5.67
CA PHE A 231 9.42 -3.95 -6.25
C PHE A 231 10.32 -4.17 -7.46
N ARG A 232 9.85 -3.79 -8.65
CA ARG A 232 10.54 -4.00 -9.93
C ARG A 232 10.99 -2.67 -10.51
N GLY A 233 12.27 -2.56 -10.82
CA GLY A 233 12.89 -1.49 -11.60
C GLY A 233 13.79 -2.06 -12.69
N GLY A 234 13.79 -1.48 -13.88
CA GLY A 234 14.45 -2.07 -15.05
C GLY A 234 14.00 -3.52 -15.28
N GLN A 235 14.96 -4.45 -15.34
CA GLN A 235 14.71 -5.88 -15.53
C GLN A 235 14.69 -6.69 -14.20
N THR A 236 14.89 -6.02 -13.06
CA THR A 236 15.10 -6.70 -11.77
C THR A 236 13.93 -6.48 -10.83
N THR A 237 13.48 -7.56 -10.19
CA THR A 237 12.50 -7.51 -9.09
C THR A 237 13.20 -7.86 -7.78
N ARG A 238 12.96 -7.06 -6.76
CA ARG A 238 13.38 -7.34 -5.39
C ARG A 238 12.18 -7.46 -4.47
N THR A 239 12.21 -8.45 -3.58
CA THR A 239 11.23 -8.53 -2.49
C THR A 239 11.69 -7.63 -1.36
N VAL A 240 10.83 -6.67 -0.98
CA VAL A 240 11.03 -5.78 0.16
C VAL A 240 10.11 -6.24 1.27
N ASN A 241 10.68 -6.69 2.37
CA ASN A 241 9.93 -7.21 3.51
C ASN A 241 9.60 -6.10 4.52
N ARG A 242 8.69 -6.39 5.45
CA ARG A 242 8.35 -5.50 6.56
C ARG A 242 9.59 -4.94 7.26
N GLY A 243 9.60 -3.63 7.49
CA GLY A 243 10.68 -2.89 8.14
C GLY A 243 11.85 -2.52 7.23
N PHE A 244 11.75 -2.83 5.94
CA PHE A 244 12.75 -2.48 4.93
C PHE A 244 12.17 -1.50 3.91
N GLY A 245 13.09 -0.75 3.28
CA GLY A 245 12.80 0.11 2.15
C GLY A 245 13.84 -0.04 1.06
N THR A 246 13.51 0.41 -0.14
CA THR A 246 14.43 0.48 -1.28
C THR A 246 14.04 1.61 -2.21
N LEU A 247 14.91 1.91 -3.15
CA LEU A 247 14.68 2.88 -4.22
C LEU A 247 15.15 2.34 -5.56
N ALA A 248 14.59 2.88 -6.64
CA ALA A 248 15.00 2.62 -8.00
C ALA A 248 14.96 3.93 -8.80
N GLU A 249 16.00 4.17 -9.58
CA GLU A 249 16.03 5.22 -10.59
C GLU A 249 15.42 4.69 -11.90
N THR A 250 14.87 5.58 -12.71
CA THR A 250 14.27 5.21 -14.00
C THR A 250 15.25 4.39 -14.85
N GLY A 251 14.79 3.22 -15.30
CA GLY A 251 15.56 2.29 -16.13
C GLY A 251 16.61 1.44 -15.38
N ARG A 252 16.79 1.65 -14.08
CA ARG A 252 17.77 0.93 -13.25
C ARG A 252 17.13 -0.13 -12.35
N ALA A 253 17.93 -1.11 -11.96
CA ALA A 253 17.54 -2.09 -10.96
C ALA A 253 17.36 -1.43 -9.60
N PRO A 254 16.40 -1.89 -8.77
CA PRO A 254 16.26 -1.41 -7.40
C PRO A 254 17.53 -1.69 -6.58
N LEU A 255 17.90 -0.78 -5.70
CA LEU A 255 18.97 -1.02 -4.73
C LEU A 255 18.62 -2.21 -3.82
N PRO A 256 19.60 -2.86 -3.19
CA PRO A 256 19.32 -3.82 -2.13
C PRO A 256 18.45 -3.18 -1.04
N PRO A 257 17.40 -3.87 -0.55
CA PRO A 257 16.58 -3.35 0.53
C PRO A 257 17.42 -3.08 1.78
N SER A 258 17.17 -1.95 2.44
CA SER A 258 17.82 -1.55 3.68
C SER A 258 16.82 -1.39 4.81
N LEU A 259 17.28 -1.58 6.03
CA LEU A 259 16.46 -1.43 7.22
C LEU A 259 16.01 0.02 7.35
N LEU A 260 14.70 0.23 7.56
CA LEU A 260 14.13 1.54 7.84
C LEU A 260 14.55 2.04 9.22
N LEU A 261 14.71 3.35 9.37
CA LEU A 261 14.94 3.96 10.66
C LEU A 261 13.85 3.52 11.68
N PRO A 262 14.23 3.26 12.93
CA PRO A 262 13.25 2.93 13.98
C PRO A 262 12.31 4.12 14.24
N PRO A 263 11.17 3.91 14.91
CA PRO A 263 10.36 5.03 15.36
C PRO A 263 11.14 5.89 16.36
N PRO A 264 11.05 7.23 16.28
CA PRO A 264 11.61 8.11 17.31
C PRO A 264 11.02 7.79 18.67
N LYS A 265 11.83 7.88 19.72
CA LYS A 265 11.32 7.80 21.08
C LYS A 265 10.61 9.12 21.40
N LEU A 266 9.32 9.05 21.77
CA LEU A 266 8.57 10.23 22.17
C LEU A 266 8.91 10.63 23.60
N ALA A 267 8.92 11.94 23.88
CA ALA A 267 8.90 12.47 25.23
C ALA A 267 7.48 12.32 25.82
N GLU A 268 7.39 12.42 27.15
CA GLU A 268 6.09 12.42 27.79
C GLU A 268 5.26 13.62 27.33
N SER A 269 4.02 13.35 26.97
CA SER A 269 3.08 14.35 26.45
C SER A 269 1.69 14.08 27.02
N PRO A 270 0.90 15.13 27.32
CA PRO A 270 -0.41 14.95 27.94
C PRO A 270 -1.40 14.28 26.96
N PRO A 271 -2.22 13.31 27.41
CA PRO A 271 -3.16 12.61 26.55
C PRO A 271 -4.33 13.48 26.07
N VAL A 272 -4.52 14.64 26.69
CA VAL A 272 -5.55 15.64 26.32
C VAL A 272 -4.85 16.94 25.97
N VAL A 273 -5.16 17.45 24.78
CA VAL A 273 -4.64 18.72 24.27
C VAL A 273 -5.80 19.71 24.21
N MET A 274 -5.66 20.85 24.90
CA MET A 274 -6.72 21.86 25.01
C MET A 274 -6.41 23.12 24.20
N ARG A 275 -5.21 23.22 23.64
CA ARG A 275 -4.75 24.40 22.89
C ARG A 275 -3.95 23.98 21.68
N LEU A 276 -4.03 24.76 20.61
CA LEU A 276 -3.13 24.69 19.48
C LEU A 276 -2.01 25.71 19.65
N PRO A 277 -0.82 25.50 19.08
CA PRO A 277 -0.40 24.30 18.34
C PRO A 277 -0.14 23.08 19.24
N VAL A 278 -0.29 21.87 18.68
CA VAL A 278 0.05 20.63 19.37
C VAL A 278 1.57 20.52 19.49
N GLN A 279 2.06 20.42 20.72
CA GLN A 279 3.49 20.20 20.99
C GLN A 279 3.80 18.70 21.10
N LEU A 280 4.77 18.22 20.33
CA LEU A 280 5.23 16.85 20.35
C LEU A 280 6.73 16.80 20.54
N GLY A 281 7.16 16.40 21.74
CA GLY A 281 8.56 16.18 22.04
C GLY A 281 9.02 14.79 21.59
N PHE A 282 10.22 14.68 21.02
CA PHE A 282 10.82 13.41 20.67
C PHE A 282 12.36 13.49 20.68
N PHE A 283 13.01 12.35 20.85
CA PHE A 283 14.47 12.24 20.84
C PHE A 283 14.99 12.02 19.42
N PRO A 284 16.04 12.76 19.01
CA PRO A 284 16.64 12.63 17.69
C PRO A 284 17.11 11.21 17.37
N LEU A 285 16.98 10.80 16.13
CA LEU A 285 17.44 9.52 15.60
C LEU A 285 18.79 9.65 14.90
N LYS A 286 19.72 8.77 15.25
CA LYS A 286 20.96 8.64 14.48
C LYS A 286 20.64 8.22 13.02
N GLY A 287 21.16 8.96 12.06
CA GLY A 287 20.96 8.69 10.62
C GLY A 287 19.70 9.33 10.02
N ALA A 288 18.90 10.05 10.80
CA ALA A 288 17.86 10.90 10.25
C ALA A 288 18.45 12.24 9.81
N VAL A 289 18.14 12.66 8.57
CA VAL A 289 18.46 13.97 8.02
C VAL A 289 17.25 14.91 8.07
N ALA A 290 16.06 14.36 8.22
CA ALA A 290 14.81 15.10 8.36
C ALA A 290 13.78 14.25 9.13
N TYR A 291 12.68 14.88 9.51
CA TYR A 291 11.54 14.22 10.13
C TYR A 291 10.26 14.62 9.42
N ARG A 292 9.38 13.65 9.17
CA ARG A 292 8.01 13.91 8.74
C ARG A 292 7.08 13.79 9.94
N ALA A 293 6.27 14.81 10.16
CA ALA A 293 5.25 14.84 11.19
C ALA A 293 3.86 15.00 10.56
N GLN A 294 2.90 14.24 11.06
CA GLN A 294 1.53 14.21 10.54
C GLN A 294 0.53 14.18 11.68
N ILE A 295 -0.62 14.84 11.50
CA ILE A 295 -1.80 14.66 12.36
C ILE A 295 -2.90 14.02 11.52
N VAL A 296 -3.43 12.91 12.03
CA VAL A 296 -4.52 12.16 11.41
C VAL A 296 -5.62 11.89 12.43
N PRO A 297 -6.89 11.70 12.02
CA PRO A 297 -7.93 11.13 12.87
C PRO A 297 -7.57 9.71 13.31
N ALA A 298 -8.36 9.11 14.18
CA ALA A 298 -8.19 7.73 14.63
C ALA A 298 -8.10 6.72 13.47
N ASP A 299 -8.87 6.94 12.38
CA ASP A 299 -8.70 6.26 11.09
C ASP A 299 -7.82 7.12 10.17
N PRO A 300 -6.55 6.75 9.93
CA PRO A 300 -5.61 7.58 9.17
C PRO A 300 -5.98 7.72 7.68
N PHE A 301 -6.90 6.88 7.16
CA PHE A 301 -7.39 6.98 5.78
C PHE A 301 -8.64 7.85 5.65
N LYS A 302 -9.17 8.41 6.74
CA LYS A 302 -10.28 9.38 6.68
C LYS A 302 -9.81 10.77 6.30
N ALA A 303 -8.63 11.18 6.80
CA ALA A 303 -8.08 12.50 6.51
C ALA A 303 -6.59 12.54 6.89
N LEU A 304 -5.87 13.49 6.32
CA LEU A 304 -4.54 13.89 6.78
C LEU A 304 -4.60 15.40 7.02
N LEU A 305 -4.67 15.78 8.29
CA LEU A 305 -4.94 17.16 8.70
C LEU A 305 -3.68 18.03 8.70
N LEU A 306 -2.53 17.42 8.91
CA LEU A 306 -1.22 18.06 8.84
C LEU A 306 -0.24 17.07 8.23
N ASP A 307 0.59 17.55 7.32
CA ASP A 307 1.75 16.85 6.78
C ASP A 307 2.89 17.85 6.60
N THR A 308 3.95 17.71 7.39
CA THR A 308 5.10 18.60 7.32
C THR A 308 6.40 17.83 7.41
N VAL A 309 7.42 18.33 6.73
CA VAL A 309 8.78 17.81 6.80
C VAL A 309 9.69 18.89 7.39
N LEU A 310 10.41 18.52 8.43
CA LEU A 310 11.33 19.38 9.15
C LEU A 310 12.76 18.83 9.03
N PRO A 311 13.76 19.66 8.77
CA PRO A 311 15.16 19.22 8.79
C PRO A 311 15.51 18.71 10.19
N ALA A 312 16.39 17.70 10.26
CA ALA A 312 17.00 17.33 11.53
C ALA A 312 17.94 18.46 11.98
N LEU A 313 17.86 18.82 13.25
CA LEU A 313 18.81 19.78 13.80
C LEU A 313 20.21 19.14 13.88
N GLU A 314 21.22 19.84 13.41
CA GLU A 314 22.61 19.44 13.62
C GLU A 314 22.94 19.63 15.11
N SER A 315 22.92 18.56 15.85
CA SER A 315 23.35 18.58 17.25
C SER A 315 24.88 18.52 17.30
N GLU A 316 25.54 19.63 17.52
CA GLU A 316 26.99 19.68 17.80
C GLU A 316 27.37 18.99 19.11
N ASN A 317 26.41 18.72 19.97
CA ASN A 317 26.64 18.19 21.32
C ASN A 317 26.09 16.77 21.48
N ARG A 318 26.86 15.76 21.13
CA ARG A 318 26.49 14.33 21.19
C ARG A 318 26.23 13.79 22.61
N GLY A 319 26.25 14.64 23.64
CA GLY A 319 26.07 14.25 25.05
C GLY A 319 24.81 14.77 25.71
N ALA A 320 24.13 15.75 25.15
CA ALA A 320 22.87 16.27 25.68
C ALA A 320 21.68 15.60 24.97
N VAL A 321 20.72 15.13 25.74
CA VAL A 321 19.43 14.64 25.22
C VAL A 321 18.63 15.85 24.80
N GLU A 322 18.69 16.21 23.53
CA GLU A 322 17.85 17.27 22.99
C GLU A 322 16.47 16.73 22.69
N VAL A 323 15.44 17.38 23.22
CA VAL A 323 14.05 17.12 22.89
C VAL A 323 13.66 18.10 21.81
N LEU A 324 13.46 17.61 20.57
CA LEU A 324 12.89 18.43 19.52
C LEU A 324 11.39 18.57 19.76
N THR A 325 10.93 19.81 19.87
CA THR A 325 9.49 20.10 20.02
C THR A 325 8.96 20.60 18.68
N LEU A 326 8.00 19.88 18.15
CA LEU A 326 7.28 20.27 16.92
C LEU A 326 6.00 21.01 17.31
N LEU A 327 5.86 22.21 16.80
CA LEU A 327 4.62 22.95 16.86
C LEU A 327 3.75 22.51 15.68
N LEU A 328 2.80 21.65 15.93
CA LEU A 328 1.91 21.12 14.90
C LEU A 328 0.62 21.93 14.93
N SER A 329 0.44 22.80 13.94
CA SER A 329 -0.81 23.55 13.73
C SER A 329 -1.44 23.08 12.43
N PRO A 330 -2.71 22.67 12.41
CA PRO A 330 -3.38 22.34 11.15
C PRO A 330 -3.48 23.59 10.28
N VAL A 331 -3.21 23.44 8.98
CA VAL A 331 -3.31 24.56 8.03
C VAL A 331 -4.78 24.93 7.84
N GLY A 332 -5.13 26.17 8.14
CA GLY A 332 -6.36 26.82 7.65
C GLY A 332 -7.64 26.58 8.44
N SER A 333 -7.65 25.89 9.60
CA SER A 333 -8.84 25.80 10.46
C SER A 333 -8.54 25.24 11.85
N ALA A 334 -9.36 25.58 12.82
CA ALA A 334 -9.33 24.98 14.15
C ALA A 334 -9.48 23.44 14.01
N LEU A 335 -8.64 22.70 14.74
CA LEU A 335 -8.79 21.26 14.86
C LEU A 335 -10.16 20.98 15.52
N PRO A 336 -11.09 20.23 14.90
CA PRO A 336 -12.34 19.87 15.56
C PRO A 336 -12.11 19.06 16.83
N GLU A 337 -13.03 19.11 17.78
CA GLU A 337 -12.98 18.23 18.94
C GLU A 337 -12.99 16.75 18.51
N GLY A 338 -12.12 15.94 19.10
CA GLY A 338 -12.04 14.52 18.72
C GLY A 338 -10.75 13.83 19.10
N ASP A 339 -10.67 12.58 18.69
CA ASP A 339 -9.51 11.71 18.91
C ASP A 339 -8.59 11.73 17.69
N TYR A 340 -7.30 11.99 17.93
CA TYR A 340 -6.29 12.16 16.90
C TYR A 340 -5.04 11.34 17.18
N VAL A 341 -4.26 11.15 16.13
CA VAL A 341 -2.94 10.53 16.19
C VAL A 341 -1.94 11.47 15.53
N ALA A 342 -0.98 11.97 16.29
CA ALA A 342 0.22 12.56 15.74
C ALA A 342 1.21 11.44 15.43
N ARG A 343 1.73 11.42 14.20
CA ARG A 343 2.74 10.47 13.73
C ARG A 343 4.02 11.21 13.41
N ILE A 344 5.16 10.68 13.87
CA ILE A 344 6.47 11.22 13.53
C ILE A 344 7.40 10.10 13.11
N ARG A 345 8.22 10.33 12.07
CA ARG A 345 9.24 9.41 11.57
C ARG A 345 10.46 10.12 11.05
N GLY A 346 11.62 9.50 11.20
CA GLY A 346 12.86 9.99 10.61
C GLY A 346 12.91 9.69 9.10
N ILE A 347 13.60 10.53 8.36
CA ILE A 347 13.93 10.35 6.94
C ILE A 347 15.45 10.21 6.85
N ASP A 348 15.94 9.15 6.20
CA ASP A 348 17.36 8.92 6.01
C ASP A 348 17.95 9.74 4.84
N ASP A 349 19.26 9.66 4.65
CA ASP A 349 20.01 10.36 3.58
C ASP A 349 19.61 9.95 2.16
N ARG A 350 18.93 8.80 2.00
CA ARG A 350 18.35 8.33 0.73
C ARG A 350 16.91 8.75 0.52
N GLY A 351 16.34 9.47 1.49
CA GLY A 351 14.96 9.91 1.49
C GLY A 351 13.95 8.79 1.81
N LEU A 352 14.41 7.65 2.38
CA LEU A 352 13.51 6.61 2.88
C LEU A 352 12.94 7.03 4.23
N GLU A 353 11.62 6.95 4.35
CA GLU A 353 10.91 7.25 5.59
C GLU A 353 10.88 6.05 6.53
N GLY A 354 11.32 6.26 7.76
CA GLY A 354 11.36 5.27 8.81
C GLY A 354 9.98 4.84 9.32
N ARG A 355 9.96 4.09 10.40
CA ARG A 355 8.73 3.64 11.08
C ARG A 355 8.16 4.78 11.93
N ASP A 356 6.82 4.83 12.02
CA ASP A 356 6.12 5.87 12.77
C ASP A 356 6.23 5.63 14.28
N ALA A 357 6.61 6.67 15.04
CA ALA A 357 6.16 6.83 16.41
C ALA A 357 4.78 7.47 16.40
N GLN A 358 3.90 7.04 17.28
CA GLN A 358 2.53 7.50 17.34
C GLN A 358 2.21 8.04 18.73
N TYR A 359 1.66 9.24 18.77
CA TYR A 359 1.11 9.86 19.95
C TYR A 359 -0.38 10.06 19.77
N ARG A 360 -1.18 9.40 20.61
CA ARG A 360 -2.64 9.51 20.60
C ARG A 360 -3.07 10.56 21.60
N PHE A 361 -3.91 11.49 21.16
CA PHE A 361 -4.44 12.55 22.00
C PHE A 361 -5.89 12.83 21.65
N ARG A 362 -6.61 13.36 22.65
CA ARG A 362 -7.93 13.95 22.43
C ARG A 362 -7.77 15.46 22.42
N PHE A 363 -8.27 16.10 21.36
CA PHE A 363 -8.37 17.54 21.31
C PHE A 363 -9.73 17.97 21.86
N HIS A 364 -9.71 18.87 22.83
CA HIS A 364 -10.89 19.48 23.46
C HIS A 364 -10.67 20.98 23.55
N ALA A 365 -11.38 21.76 22.72
CA ALA A 365 -11.23 23.21 22.69
C ALA A 365 -11.79 23.84 23.98
N LEU A 366 -11.02 24.75 24.56
CA LEU A 366 -11.55 25.53 25.68
C LEU A 366 -12.58 26.56 25.17
N PRO A 367 -13.74 26.69 25.80
CA PRO A 367 -14.73 27.70 25.43
C PRO A 367 -14.11 29.11 25.50
N GLY A 368 -14.21 29.89 24.43
CA GLY A 368 -13.86 31.31 24.42
C GLY A 368 -12.48 31.70 23.90
N GLN A 369 -11.78 30.83 23.20
CA GLN A 369 -10.57 31.18 22.46
C GLN A 369 -10.86 31.18 20.95
N ASP A 370 -11.06 32.37 20.37
CA ASP A 370 -10.96 32.55 18.92
C ASP A 370 -9.51 32.34 18.48
N PRO A 371 -9.27 31.55 17.41
CA PRO A 371 -7.93 31.28 16.93
C PRO A 371 -7.13 32.49 16.45
N GLU A 372 -7.79 33.61 16.17
CA GLU A 372 -7.16 34.81 15.57
C GLU A 372 -6.39 35.71 16.57
N GLU A 373 -6.58 35.59 17.87
CA GLU A 373 -5.93 36.50 18.83
C GLU A 373 -4.52 36.14 19.27
N ASP A 374 -4.00 34.91 19.01
CA ASP A 374 -2.75 34.44 19.59
C ASP A 374 -1.53 34.41 18.63
N GLU A 375 -1.70 34.67 17.34
CA GLU A 375 -0.57 34.74 16.39
C GLU A 375 0.42 35.89 16.68
N SER A 376 -0.02 36.95 17.36
CA SER A 376 0.84 38.11 17.64
C SER A 376 1.83 37.94 18.81
N ARG A 377 1.71 36.84 19.61
CA ARG A 377 2.54 36.62 20.81
C ARG A 377 3.77 35.78 20.60
N TYR A 378 3.92 35.09 19.49
CA TYR A 378 5.02 34.16 19.24
C TYR A 378 6.08 34.60 18.25
N ILE A 379 6.00 35.85 17.76
CA ILE A 379 7.11 36.46 17.03
C ILE A 379 7.94 37.23 18.07
N TYR A 380 9.12 36.74 18.36
CA TYR A 380 10.17 37.26 19.28
C TYR A 380 10.32 36.45 20.60
N LYS A 381 11.08 35.35 20.53
CA LYS A 381 12.28 35.19 21.37
C LYS A 381 13.18 34.08 20.81
#